data_7102d44faf9d46af035f28c97d4de151
#
_entry.id   7102d44faf9d46af035f28c97d4de151
#
_cell.length_a   1.000
_cell.length_b   1.000
_cell.length_c   1.000
_cell.angle_alpha   90.00
_cell.angle_beta   90.00
_cell.angle_gamma   90.00
#
_symmetry.space_group_name_H-M   'P 1'
#
loop_
_entity.id
_entity.type
_entity.pdbx_description
1 polymer ?
#
loop_
_entity_poly.entity_id
_entity_poly.type
_entity_poly.pdbx_seq_one_letter_code
_entity_poly.pdbx_strand_id
1 'polypeptide(L)'
;VVVGDGPPASARRASECADLFAWPLIAEPSSGVWGHSGNLRAGALLLGSTDWLAAHRPDRVVVVGRPTLSRPVAALLADPDVRVETVSAFPRWADAGRTSVQVTPGLAGAEPSAPVDVQWFEAWQRASARVNAAIDAVLDGPPGLTAARLARDVVAALPGGSLLVLGSSTPVRDVDRLAAPRHDVTVLANRGVAGIDGTISTAVGAALVHDGPSFALMGDLTFLHDLTGLLLGEGEPAPDLTIVVPDNDGGGIFAQLEPGADRFVTDYRRVFGTPHGRDLVPVAEALGWPAFRVSTPSELREALRGARGLGGPRVVVVRTDQRAEAVLARELRAAVDAALEGLS
;
A
#
# COMPACT_ATOMS: atom_id res chain seq x y z
N VAL A 1 -13.75 7.90 -8.40
CA VAL A 1 -13.84 6.42 -8.35
C VAL A 1 -12.86 5.90 -7.30
N VAL A 2 -13.31 5.00 -6.43
CA VAL A 2 -12.46 4.31 -5.44
C VAL A 2 -12.45 2.82 -5.75
N VAL A 3 -11.27 2.22 -5.89
CA VAL A 3 -11.13 0.79 -6.23
C VAL A 3 -10.28 0.10 -5.17
N GLY A 4 -10.90 -0.81 -4.43
CA GLY A 4 -10.22 -1.71 -3.49
C GLY A 4 -10.02 -3.11 -4.07
N ASP A 5 -9.65 -4.05 -3.20
CA ASP A 5 -9.49 -5.46 -3.55
C ASP A 5 -10.79 -6.06 -4.08
N GLY A 6 -10.75 -6.75 -5.21
CA GLY A 6 -11.93 -7.31 -5.86
C GLY A 6 -11.66 -7.93 -7.23
N PRO A 7 -12.73 -8.30 -7.97
CA PRO A 7 -12.59 -8.92 -9.27
C PRO A 7 -11.88 -8.00 -10.28
N PRO A 8 -10.81 -8.48 -10.95
CA PRO A 8 -10.04 -7.67 -11.90
C PRO A 8 -10.85 -7.07 -13.06
N ALA A 9 -11.89 -7.78 -13.51
CA ALA A 9 -12.76 -7.27 -14.58
C ALA A 9 -13.56 -6.05 -14.15
N SER A 10 -14.10 -6.05 -12.91
CA SER A 10 -14.83 -4.91 -12.36
C SER A 10 -13.90 -3.71 -12.15
N ALA A 11 -12.67 -3.95 -11.67
CA ALA A 11 -11.67 -2.91 -11.48
C ALA A 11 -11.26 -2.25 -12.82
N ARG A 12 -10.96 -3.05 -13.87
CA ARG A 12 -10.67 -2.51 -15.21
C ARG A 12 -11.82 -1.67 -15.76
N ARG A 13 -13.06 -2.15 -15.61
CA ARG A 13 -14.22 -1.39 -16.08
C ARG A 13 -14.37 -0.08 -15.32
N ALA A 14 -14.04 -0.04 -14.02
CA ALA A 14 -14.04 1.17 -13.23
C ALA A 14 -13.00 2.19 -13.69
N SER A 15 -11.77 1.76 -14.03
CA SER A 15 -10.75 2.66 -14.57
C SER A 15 -11.10 3.20 -15.96
N GLU A 16 -11.68 2.38 -16.85
CA GLU A 16 -12.21 2.84 -18.13
C GLU A 16 -13.31 3.90 -17.97
N CYS A 17 -14.21 3.71 -17.00
CA CYS A 17 -15.22 4.72 -16.71
C CYS A 17 -14.60 6.00 -16.13
N ALA A 18 -13.59 5.87 -15.24
CA ALA A 18 -12.89 7.04 -14.72
C ALA A 18 -12.25 7.89 -15.83
N ASP A 19 -11.62 7.25 -16.82
CA ASP A 19 -11.06 7.95 -17.98
C ASP A 19 -12.14 8.61 -18.84
N LEU A 20 -13.21 7.86 -19.15
CA LEU A 20 -14.29 8.36 -20.00
C LEU A 20 -15.00 9.58 -19.43
N PHE A 21 -15.18 9.61 -18.11
CA PHE A 21 -15.88 10.69 -17.41
C PHE A 21 -14.95 11.72 -16.79
N ALA A 22 -13.62 11.63 -17.00
CA ALA A 22 -12.60 12.43 -16.33
C ALA A 22 -12.82 12.49 -14.81
N TRP A 23 -13.01 11.33 -14.20
CA TRP A 23 -13.15 11.21 -12.75
C TRP A 23 -11.82 10.84 -12.09
N PRO A 24 -11.45 11.48 -10.99
CA PRO A 24 -10.31 11.06 -10.19
C PRO A 24 -10.43 9.58 -9.80
N LEU A 25 -9.38 8.81 -10.05
CA LEU A 25 -9.28 7.41 -9.68
C LEU A 25 -8.35 7.27 -8.46
N ILE A 26 -8.82 6.61 -7.42
CA ILE A 26 -8.05 6.23 -6.23
C ILE A 26 -8.12 4.71 -6.11
N ALA A 27 -7.04 4.03 -6.46
CA ALA A 27 -6.96 2.58 -6.51
C ALA A 27 -5.94 2.06 -5.49
N GLU A 28 -6.37 1.16 -4.60
CA GLU A 28 -5.47 0.49 -3.66
C GLU A 28 -4.47 -0.45 -4.38
N PRO A 29 -3.28 -0.74 -3.83
CA PRO A 29 -2.25 -1.55 -4.48
C PRO A 29 -2.74 -2.92 -5.00
N SER A 30 -3.60 -3.61 -4.25
CA SER A 30 -4.16 -4.92 -4.63
C SER A 30 -5.43 -4.86 -5.48
N SER A 31 -5.83 -3.68 -5.95
CA SER A 31 -7.06 -3.49 -6.73
C SER A 31 -7.03 -4.10 -8.15
N GLY A 32 -5.84 -4.43 -8.66
CA GLY A 32 -5.63 -4.86 -10.05
C GLY A 32 -5.57 -3.70 -11.07
N VAL A 33 -5.83 -2.46 -10.65
CA VAL A 33 -5.72 -1.24 -11.48
C VAL A 33 -4.89 -0.13 -10.80
N TRP A 34 -4.15 -0.48 -9.77
CA TRP A 34 -3.26 0.46 -9.09
C TRP A 34 -2.28 1.13 -10.05
N GLY A 35 -1.71 0.38 -11.00
CA GLY A 35 -0.80 0.89 -12.02
C GLY A 35 -1.46 1.63 -13.19
N HIS A 36 -2.77 1.88 -13.16
CA HIS A 36 -3.47 2.63 -14.20
C HIS A 36 -2.98 4.09 -14.25
N SER A 37 -2.80 4.65 -15.44
CA SER A 37 -2.25 6.00 -15.63
C SER A 37 -3.09 7.11 -15.01
N GLY A 38 -4.41 6.90 -14.91
CA GLY A 38 -5.34 7.80 -14.24
C GLY A 38 -5.37 7.69 -12.71
N ASN A 39 -4.67 6.72 -12.11
CA ASN A 39 -4.65 6.55 -10.67
C ASN A 39 -3.84 7.66 -9.99
N LEU A 40 -4.46 8.35 -9.05
CA LEU A 40 -3.85 9.42 -8.27
C LEU A 40 -3.03 8.83 -7.11
N ARG A 41 -1.71 8.76 -7.24
CA ARG A 41 -0.79 8.28 -6.17
C ARG A 41 -1.08 8.95 -4.83
N ALA A 42 -1.29 10.26 -4.80
CA ALA A 42 -1.61 11.00 -3.58
C ALA A 42 -3.11 11.05 -3.25
N GLY A 43 -3.98 10.35 -3.98
CA GLY A 43 -5.43 10.47 -3.85
C GLY A 43 -5.95 10.30 -2.43
N ALA A 44 -5.48 9.29 -1.71
CA ALA A 44 -5.85 9.07 -0.31
C ALA A 44 -5.33 10.16 0.64
N LEU A 45 -4.21 10.81 0.31
CA LEU A 45 -3.64 11.92 1.09
C LEU A 45 -4.41 13.22 0.84
N LEU A 46 -4.82 13.48 -0.40
CA LEU A 46 -5.68 14.62 -0.74
C LEU A 46 -6.99 14.57 0.02
N LEU A 47 -7.60 13.40 0.14
CA LEU A 47 -8.81 13.19 0.95
C LEU A 47 -8.59 13.45 2.45
N GLY A 48 -7.34 13.43 2.91
CA GLY A 48 -6.98 13.72 4.30
C GLY A 48 -6.79 15.20 4.61
N SER A 49 -6.72 16.08 3.60
CA SER A 49 -6.57 17.52 3.77
C SER A 49 -7.96 18.17 3.83
N THR A 50 -8.35 18.66 4.99
CA THR A 50 -9.69 19.17 5.25
C THR A 50 -10.02 20.38 4.38
N ASP A 51 -9.11 21.37 4.29
CA ASP A 51 -9.34 22.61 3.58
C ASP A 51 -9.39 22.40 2.06
N TRP A 52 -8.46 21.60 1.55
CA TRP A 52 -8.43 21.27 0.13
C TRP A 52 -9.67 20.44 -0.27
N LEU A 53 -10.03 19.44 0.54
CA LEU A 53 -11.21 18.60 0.29
C LEU A 53 -12.51 19.41 0.35
N ALA A 54 -12.62 20.39 1.24
CA ALA A 54 -13.81 21.25 1.33
C ALA A 54 -14.10 21.99 0.01
N ALA A 55 -13.04 22.40 -0.71
CA ALA A 55 -13.17 23.07 -2.01
C ALA A 55 -13.33 22.09 -3.20
N HIS A 56 -12.93 20.84 -3.05
CA HIS A 56 -12.87 19.86 -4.16
C HIS A 56 -13.62 18.56 -3.86
N ARG A 57 -14.48 18.54 -2.84
CA ARG A 57 -15.23 17.35 -2.43
C ARG A 57 -16.12 16.86 -3.57
N PRO A 58 -16.06 15.54 -3.90
CA PRO A 58 -17.02 14.96 -4.82
C PRO A 58 -18.41 14.88 -4.18
N ASP A 59 -19.44 15.11 -4.96
CA ASP A 59 -20.84 14.88 -4.59
C ASP A 59 -21.24 13.40 -4.77
N ARG A 60 -20.45 12.65 -5.56
CA ARG A 60 -20.70 11.24 -5.88
C ARG A 60 -19.41 10.43 -5.88
N VAL A 61 -19.46 9.23 -5.30
CA VAL A 61 -18.35 8.26 -5.33
C VAL A 61 -18.85 6.89 -5.80
N VAL A 62 -18.18 6.36 -6.81
CA VAL A 62 -18.35 4.96 -7.25
C VAL A 62 -17.29 4.11 -6.58
N VAL A 63 -17.73 3.13 -5.79
CA VAL A 63 -16.85 2.18 -5.07
C VAL A 63 -16.87 0.84 -5.77
N VAL A 64 -15.69 0.31 -6.09
CA VAL A 64 -15.54 -1.02 -6.71
C VAL A 64 -14.64 -1.90 -5.84
N GLY A 65 -15.09 -3.10 -5.54
CA GLY A 65 -14.37 -3.99 -4.63
C GLY A 65 -14.45 -3.53 -3.18
N ARG A 66 -13.38 -3.77 -2.43
CA ARG A 66 -13.33 -3.50 -0.99
C ARG A 66 -12.12 -2.63 -0.62
N PRO A 67 -12.26 -1.30 -0.57
CA PRO A 67 -11.21 -0.43 -0.05
C PRO A 67 -11.07 -0.63 1.48
N THR A 68 -9.83 -0.78 1.95
CA THR A 68 -9.55 -1.17 3.34
C THR A 68 -8.37 -0.44 3.97
N LEU A 69 -7.63 0.40 3.22
CA LEU A 69 -6.35 0.92 3.67
C LEU A 69 -6.45 2.30 4.31
N SER A 70 -7.27 3.18 3.75
CA SER A 70 -7.23 4.60 4.03
C SER A 70 -8.40 5.07 4.91
N ARG A 71 -8.09 5.69 6.07
CA ARG A 71 -9.10 6.36 6.92
C ARG A 71 -9.78 7.55 6.20
N PRO A 72 -9.05 8.42 5.47
CA PRO A 72 -9.68 9.47 4.66
C PRO A 72 -10.66 8.94 3.62
N VAL A 73 -10.34 7.84 2.93
CA VAL A 73 -11.29 7.18 2.02
C VAL A 73 -12.52 6.70 2.78
N ALA A 74 -12.33 6.04 3.91
CA ALA A 74 -13.45 5.58 4.73
C ALA A 74 -14.32 6.75 5.26
N ALA A 75 -13.71 7.88 5.60
CA ALA A 75 -14.41 9.09 6.02
C ALA A 75 -15.24 9.68 4.88
N LEU A 76 -14.67 9.78 3.66
CA LEU A 76 -15.42 10.22 2.48
C LEU A 76 -16.62 9.31 2.19
N LEU A 77 -16.44 8.00 2.29
CA LEU A 77 -17.53 7.04 2.06
C LEU A 77 -18.60 7.05 3.18
N ALA A 78 -18.30 7.60 4.34
CA ALA A 78 -19.25 7.78 5.45
C ALA A 78 -19.87 9.18 5.49
N ASP A 79 -19.45 10.09 4.61
CA ASP A 79 -19.97 11.47 4.53
C ASP A 79 -21.43 11.44 4.04
N PRO A 80 -22.41 11.96 4.81
CA PRO A 80 -23.82 11.95 4.43
C PRO A 80 -24.15 12.82 3.21
N ASP A 81 -23.28 13.78 2.89
CA ASP A 81 -23.44 14.66 1.73
C ASP A 81 -22.85 14.08 0.45
N VAL A 82 -22.24 12.90 0.53
CA VAL A 82 -21.64 12.19 -0.62
C VAL A 82 -22.53 11.01 -1.03
N ARG A 83 -22.95 11.01 -2.29
CA ARG A 83 -23.69 9.88 -2.85
C ARG A 83 -22.76 8.71 -3.13
N VAL A 84 -22.84 7.64 -2.35
CA VAL A 84 -22.01 6.43 -2.53
C VAL A 84 -22.78 5.39 -3.35
N GLU A 85 -22.17 4.94 -4.45
CA GLU A 85 -22.67 3.85 -5.29
C GLU A 85 -21.66 2.72 -5.33
N THR A 86 -22.09 1.51 -4.98
CA THR A 86 -21.20 0.34 -4.87
C THR A 86 -21.40 -0.62 -6.03
N VAL A 87 -20.30 -1.05 -6.61
CA VAL A 87 -20.27 -2.10 -7.64
C VAL A 87 -19.74 -3.39 -7.02
N SER A 88 -20.57 -4.41 -6.98
CA SER A 88 -20.21 -5.73 -6.47
C SER A 88 -20.83 -6.83 -7.32
N ALA A 89 -19.97 -7.71 -7.84
CA ALA A 89 -20.41 -8.93 -8.56
C ALA A 89 -20.92 -10.02 -7.59
N PHE A 90 -20.81 -9.79 -6.27
CA PHE A 90 -21.20 -10.75 -5.24
C PHE A 90 -22.45 -10.26 -4.48
N PRO A 91 -23.23 -11.18 -3.89
CA PRO A 91 -24.41 -10.82 -3.10
C PRO A 91 -24.09 -10.13 -1.76
N ARG A 92 -22.80 -10.05 -1.42
CA ARG A 92 -22.30 -9.33 -0.25
C ARG A 92 -21.27 -8.30 -0.73
N TRP A 93 -21.35 -7.10 -0.20
CA TRP A 93 -20.44 -6.00 -0.52
C TRP A 93 -19.91 -5.33 0.76
N ALA A 94 -18.79 -4.65 0.65
CA ALA A 94 -18.21 -3.89 1.73
C ALA A 94 -18.86 -2.50 1.78
N ASP A 95 -19.59 -2.22 2.85
CA ASP A 95 -20.21 -0.94 3.12
C ASP A 95 -20.21 -0.71 4.64
N ALA A 96 -19.05 -0.39 5.17
CA ALA A 96 -18.86 -0.20 6.62
C ALA A 96 -19.66 1.01 7.14
N GLY A 97 -19.84 2.04 6.32
CA GLY A 97 -20.60 3.25 6.63
C GLY A 97 -22.11 3.06 6.51
N ARG A 98 -22.57 2.01 5.83
CA ARG A 98 -23.98 1.79 5.45
C ARG A 98 -24.56 2.97 4.67
N THR A 99 -23.77 3.51 3.75
CA THR A 99 -24.04 4.73 2.99
C THR A 99 -24.32 4.46 1.52
N SER A 100 -24.13 3.23 1.03
CA SER A 100 -24.42 2.87 -0.36
C SER A 100 -25.90 3.06 -0.68
N VAL A 101 -26.19 4.05 -1.52
CA VAL A 101 -27.56 4.32 -1.97
C VAL A 101 -27.99 3.42 -3.13
N GLN A 102 -27.03 2.82 -3.81
CA GLN A 102 -27.23 1.90 -4.92
C GLN A 102 -26.12 0.85 -4.94
N VAL A 103 -26.49 -0.40 -5.21
CA VAL A 103 -25.57 -1.50 -5.44
C VAL A 103 -25.88 -2.13 -6.80
N THR A 104 -24.85 -2.26 -7.66
CA THR A 104 -25.00 -2.85 -8.98
C THR A 104 -24.00 -3.98 -9.18
N PRO A 105 -24.33 -5.02 -9.99
CA PRO A 105 -23.42 -6.13 -10.25
C PRO A 105 -22.24 -5.75 -11.16
N GLY A 106 -22.32 -4.62 -11.87
CA GLY A 106 -21.29 -4.15 -12.78
C GLY A 106 -21.58 -2.73 -13.27
N LEU A 107 -20.58 -2.12 -13.89
CA LEU A 107 -20.73 -0.84 -14.57
C LEU A 107 -21.14 -1.08 -16.03
N ALA A 108 -22.34 -0.65 -16.40
CA ALA A 108 -22.75 -0.63 -17.78
C ALA A 108 -21.95 0.42 -18.57
N GLY A 109 -21.75 0.18 -19.87
CA GLY A 109 -21.22 1.21 -20.77
C GLY A 109 -22.25 2.32 -20.93
N ALA A 110 -21.94 3.50 -20.44
CA ALA A 110 -22.72 4.69 -20.64
C ALA A 110 -21.81 5.75 -21.26
N GLU A 111 -22.32 6.47 -22.25
CA GLU A 111 -21.67 7.69 -22.71
C GLU A 111 -22.03 8.82 -21.74
N PRO A 112 -21.14 9.82 -21.56
CA PRO A 112 -21.46 10.99 -20.74
C PRO A 112 -22.72 11.67 -21.27
N SER A 113 -23.75 11.74 -20.43
CA SER A 113 -25.01 12.46 -20.76
C SER A 113 -24.96 13.96 -20.47
N ALA A 114 -23.86 14.43 -19.86
CA ALA A 114 -23.60 15.82 -19.53
C ALA A 114 -22.14 16.16 -19.81
N PRO A 115 -21.78 17.45 -19.94
CA PRO A 115 -20.40 17.86 -20.05
C PRO A 115 -19.56 17.36 -18.88
N VAL A 116 -18.35 16.86 -19.20
CA VAL A 116 -17.39 16.38 -18.22
C VAL A 116 -16.69 17.60 -17.59
N ASP A 117 -16.57 17.64 -16.27
CA ASP A 117 -15.82 18.68 -15.57
C ASP A 117 -14.31 18.37 -15.59
N VAL A 118 -13.69 18.73 -16.71
CA VAL A 118 -12.25 18.53 -16.92
C VAL A 118 -11.43 19.41 -15.97
N GLN A 119 -11.92 20.61 -15.62
CA GLN A 119 -11.18 21.54 -14.74
C GLN A 119 -11.08 21.00 -13.32
N TRP A 120 -12.15 20.40 -12.81
CA TRP A 120 -12.17 19.74 -11.52
C TRP A 120 -11.20 18.53 -11.51
N PHE A 121 -11.25 17.70 -12.55
CA PHE A 121 -10.32 16.57 -12.68
C PHE A 121 -8.86 17.01 -12.72
N GLU A 122 -8.54 18.06 -13.51
CA GLU A 122 -7.19 18.61 -13.58
C GLU A 122 -6.72 19.22 -12.24
N ALA A 123 -7.64 19.77 -11.42
CA ALA A 123 -7.29 20.24 -10.08
C ALA A 123 -6.79 19.10 -9.20
N TRP A 124 -7.46 17.93 -9.23
CA TRP A 124 -7.03 16.72 -8.54
C TRP A 124 -5.66 16.22 -9.02
N GLN A 125 -5.44 16.23 -10.34
CA GLN A 125 -4.15 15.81 -10.91
C GLN A 125 -3.01 16.75 -10.49
N ARG A 126 -3.21 18.07 -10.57
CA ARG A 126 -2.22 19.07 -10.16
C ARG A 126 -1.89 18.96 -8.67
N ALA A 127 -2.91 18.82 -7.83
CA ALA A 127 -2.72 18.64 -6.39
C ALA A 127 -1.93 17.35 -6.09
N SER A 128 -2.31 16.23 -6.74
CA SER A 128 -1.59 14.96 -6.59
C SER A 128 -0.12 15.07 -7.01
N ALA A 129 0.17 15.75 -8.12
CA ALA A 129 1.54 15.94 -8.59
C ALA A 129 2.39 16.77 -7.60
N ARG A 130 1.84 17.85 -7.04
CA ARG A 130 2.54 18.68 -6.03
C ARG A 130 2.80 17.90 -4.74
N VAL A 131 1.80 17.19 -4.24
CA VAL A 131 1.94 16.35 -3.04
C VAL A 131 2.99 15.26 -3.26
N ASN A 132 2.98 14.59 -4.41
CA ASN A 132 3.98 13.57 -4.75
C ASN A 132 5.41 14.12 -4.73
N ALA A 133 5.63 15.30 -5.31
CA ALA A 133 6.95 15.94 -5.28
C ALA A 133 7.42 16.29 -3.85
N ALA A 134 6.51 16.79 -3.02
CA ALA A 134 6.79 17.10 -1.62
C ALA A 134 7.11 15.84 -0.80
N ILE A 135 6.37 14.75 -0.99
CA ILE A 135 6.62 13.45 -0.36
C ILE A 135 8.00 12.92 -0.76
N ASP A 136 8.30 12.92 -2.06
CA ASP A 136 9.59 12.41 -2.56
C ASP A 136 10.76 13.21 -1.99
N ALA A 137 10.64 14.55 -1.87
CA ALA A 137 11.65 15.39 -1.24
C ALA A 137 11.88 15.05 0.24
N VAL A 138 10.81 14.80 1.00
CA VAL A 138 10.92 14.38 2.40
C VAL A 138 11.58 13.00 2.52
N LEU A 139 11.19 12.04 1.68
CA LEU A 139 11.74 10.68 1.72
C LEU A 139 13.22 10.63 1.32
N ASP A 140 13.67 11.55 0.47
CA ASP A 140 15.07 11.63 0.03
C ASP A 140 15.98 12.40 1.01
N GLY A 141 15.42 13.12 1.98
CA GLY A 141 16.16 13.90 2.97
C GLY A 141 17.05 13.05 3.90
N PRO A 142 16.54 12.00 4.58
CA PRO A 142 17.35 11.16 5.46
C PRO A 142 18.42 10.35 4.69
N PRO A 143 19.64 10.20 5.23
CA PRO A 143 20.71 9.45 4.56
C PRO A 143 20.48 7.93 4.55
N GLY A 144 19.63 7.41 5.44
CA GLY A 144 19.34 5.97 5.61
C GLY A 144 18.02 5.52 5.00
N LEU A 145 17.71 4.25 5.22
CA LEU A 145 16.41 3.65 4.88
C LEU A 145 15.46 3.76 6.07
N THR A 146 14.34 4.44 5.86
CA THR A 146 13.15 4.35 6.71
C THR A 146 12.16 3.33 6.10
N ALA A 147 11.20 2.81 6.85
CA ALA A 147 10.20 1.88 6.30
C ALA A 147 9.40 2.54 5.17
N ALA A 148 9.05 3.82 5.30
CA ALA A 148 8.37 4.60 4.28
C ALA A 148 9.20 4.73 2.98
N ARG A 149 10.48 5.11 3.10
CA ARG A 149 11.39 5.16 1.95
C ARG A 149 11.61 3.79 1.34
N LEU A 150 11.77 2.76 2.18
CA LEU A 150 11.94 1.37 1.73
C LEU A 150 10.76 0.91 0.87
N ALA A 151 9.53 1.20 1.28
CA ALA A 151 8.33 0.83 0.52
C ALA A 151 8.33 1.46 -0.88
N ARG A 152 8.66 2.76 -0.99
CA ARG A 152 8.79 3.47 -2.27
C ARG A 152 9.92 2.88 -3.13
N ASP A 153 11.11 2.73 -2.54
CA ASP A 153 12.32 2.35 -3.27
C ASP A 153 12.28 0.88 -3.72
N VAL A 154 11.64 -0.02 -2.93
CA VAL A 154 11.38 -1.41 -3.36
C VAL A 154 10.54 -1.42 -4.61
N VAL A 155 9.37 -0.78 -4.63
CA VAL A 155 8.49 -0.74 -5.81
C VAL A 155 9.21 -0.16 -7.02
N ALA A 156 9.96 0.93 -6.85
CA ALA A 156 10.70 1.57 -7.92
C ALA A 156 11.81 0.67 -8.52
N ALA A 157 12.41 -0.21 -7.71
CA ALA A 157 13.50 -1.09 -8.12
C ALA A 157 13.04 -2.43 -8.72
N LEU A 158 11.76 -2.79 -8.59
CA LEU A 158 11.26 -4.06 -9.12
C LEU A 158 11.45 -4.16 -10.64
N PRO A 159 11.84 -5.33 -11.16
CA PRO A 159 11.78 -5.61 -12.59
C PRO A 159 10.34 -5.53 -13.14
N GLY A 160 10.18 -5.16 -14.40
CA GLY A 160 8.91 -5.36 -15.09
C GLY A 160 8.52 -6.84 -15.13
N GLY A 161 7.23 -7.11 -15.02
CA GLY A 161 6.69 -8.48 -14.92
C GLY A 161 6.87 -9.13 -13.53
N SER A 162 7.26 -8.37 -12.50
CA SER A 162 7.37 -8.91 -11.14
C SER A 162 6.03 -9.10 -10.47
N LEU A 163 6.01 -10.06 -9.53
CA LEU A 163 4.99 -10.18 -8.50
C LEU A 163 5.48 -9.47 -7.22
N LEU A 164 4.61 -8.70 -6.57
CA LEU A 164 4.83 -8.12 -5.25
C LEU A 164 3.73 -8.53 -4.28
N VAL A 165 4.07 -9.25 -3.23
CA VAL A 165 3.15 -9.57 -2.14
C VAL A 165 3.35 -8.59 -1.00
N LEU A 166 2.29 -7.89 -0.58
CA LEU A 166 2.33 -6.89 0.47
C LEU A 166 1.76 -7.43 1.78
N GLY A 167 2.55 -7.38 2.82
CA GLY A 167 2.11 -7.64 4.18
C GLY A 167 1.15 -6.56 4.69
N SER A 168 0.21 -6.99 5.52
CA SER A 168 -0.69 -6.08 6.24
C SER A 168 0.08 -5.09 7.14
N SER A 169 -0.62 -4.16 7.80
CA SER A 169 -0.06 -3.11 8.63
C SER A 169 0.58 -1.97 7.82
N THR A 170 1.79 -1.52 8.17
CA THR A 170 2.49 -0.38 7.55
C THR A 170 2.90 -0.64 6.10
N PRO A 171 3.48 -1.79 5.71
CA PRO A 171 4.02 -1.99 4.36
C PRO A 171 3.01 -1.72 3.24
N VAL A 172 1.82 -2.31 3.30
CA VAL A 172 0.80 -2.10 2.26
C VAL A 172 0.30 -0.65 2.22
N ARG A 173 0.25 0.03 3.39
CA ARG A 173 -0.18 1.44 3.48
C ARG A 173 0.88 2.40 2.97
N ASP A 174 2.15 2.10 3.20
CA ASP A 174 3.25 2.93 2.69
C ASP A 174 3.38 2.78 1.17
N VAL A 175 3.20 1.58 0.62
CA VAL A 175 3.11 1.40 -0.83
C VAL A 175 1.92 2.19 -1.40
N ASP A 176 0.74 2.09 -0.79
CA ASP A 176 -0.46 2.81 -1.22
C ASP A 176 -0.26 4.33 -1.31
N ARG A 177 0.39 4.92 -0.30
CA ARG A 177 0.52 6.38 -0.17
C ARG A 177 1.77 6.97 -0.79
N LEU A 178 2.87 6.19 -0.86
CA LEU A 178 4.21 6.72 -1.09
C LEU A 178 4.89 6.16 -2.33
N ALA A 179 4.51 4.98 -2.80
CA ALA A 179 5.11 4.40 -3.99
C ALA A 179 4.45 4.91 -5.29
N ALA A 180 5.24 5.12 -6.31
CA ALA A 180 4.71 5.40 -7.64
C ALA A 180 4.03 4.14 -8.20
N PRO A 181 2.76 4.21 -8.63
CA PRO A 181 2.05 3.08 -9.20
C PRO A 181 2.75 2.50 -10.44
N ARG A 182 2.73 1.17 -10.57
CA ARG A 182 3.39 0.42 -11.63
C ARG A 182 2.39 -0.48 -12.34
N HIS A 183 2.20 -0.30 -13.65
CA HIS A 183 1.34 -1.14 -14.49
C HIS A 183 1.96 -2.49 -14.86
N ASP A 184 3.28 -2.60 -14.78
CA ASP A 184 4.08 -3.76 -15.12
C ASP A 184 4.46 -4.63 -13.89
N VAL A 185 3.81 -4.41 -12.75
CA VAL A 185 3.98 -5.18 -11.52
C VAL A 185 2.61 -5.69 -11.05
N THR A 186 2.52 -6.99 -10.81
CA THR A 186 1.34 -7.60 -10.19
C THR A 186 1.45 -7.46 -8.68
N VAL A 187 0.44 -6.87 -8.04
CA VAL A 187 0.43 -6.68 -6.58
C VAL A 187 -0.66 -7.53 -5.94
N LEU A 188 -0.29 -8.31 -4.92
CA LEU A 188 -1.20 -9.09 -4.10
C LEU A 188 -1.08 -8.68 -2.63
N ALA A 189 -2.18 -8.78 -1.89
CA ALA A 189 -2.21 -8.57 -0.45
C ALA A 189 -3.35 -9.34 0.19
N ASN A 190 -3.15 -9.86 1.41
CA ASN A 190 -4.18 -10.55 2.17
C ASN A 190 -5.14 -9.52 2.79
N ARG A 191 -6.13 -9.03 2.00
CA ARG A 191 -7.07 -7.99 2.44
C ARG A 191 -8.38 -8.53 3.01
N GLY A 192 -8.57 -9.85 3.06
CA GLY A 192 -9.77 -10.52 3.60
C GLY A 192 -10.09 -10.07 5.01
N VAL A 193 -9.30 -10.48 5.97
CA VAL A 193 -9.36 -10.05 7.39
C VAL A 193 -8.19 -9.13 7.73
N ALA A 194 -7.24 -8.97 6.81
CA ALA A 194 -6.05 -8.13 6.93
C ALA A 194 -5.14 -8.52 8.12
N GLY A 195 -5.09 -9.81 8.47
CA GLY A 195 -4.17 -10.37 9.46
C GLY A 195 -2.72 -10.34 8.99
N ILE A 196 -1.80 -10.60 9.91
CA ILE A 196 -0.37 -10.73 9.62
C ILE A 196 0.06 -12.20 9.48
N ASP A 197 -0.84 -13.12 9.75
CA ASP A 197 -0.69 -14.57 9.61
C ASP A 197 -0.70 -15.02 8.14
N GLY A 198 0.00 -16.11 7.82
CA GLY A 198 -0.01 -16.74 6.51
C GLY A 198 0.58 -15.90 5.37
N THR A 199 1.28 -14.80 5.64
CA THR A 199 1.77 -13.89 4.60
C THR A 199 2.96 -14.46 3.85
N ILE A 200 3.91 -15.13 4.53
CA ILE A 200 5.03 -15.82 3.90
C ILE A 200 4.49 -16.98 3.07
N SER A 201 3.60 -17.80 3.64
CA SER A 201 2.97 -18.94 2.95
C SER A 201 2.24 -18.49 1.68
N THR A 202 1.53 -17.36 1.73
CA THR A 202 0.90 -16.74 0.56
C THR A 202 1.94 -16.33 -0.48
N ALA A 203 3.04 -15.68 -0.06
CA ALA A 203 4.08 -15.22 -0.96
C ALA A 203 4.81 -16.39 -1.64
N VAL A 204 5.11 -17.46 -0.89
CA VAL A 204 5.70 -18.69 -1.42
C VAL A 204 4.77 -19.32 -2.47
N GLY A 205 3.50 -19.55 -2.11
CA GLY A 205 2.54 -20.16 -3.03
C GLY A 205 2.34 -19.35 -4.31
N ALA A 206 2.26 -18.02 -4.20
CA ALA A 206 2.13 -17.14 -5.34
C ALA A 206 3.40 -17.12 -6.22
N ALA A 207 4.59 -17.13 -5.61
CA ALA A 207 5.86 -17.16 -6.32
C ALA A 207 6.09 -18.48 -7.09
N LEU A 208 5.60 -19.61 -6.57
CA LEU A 208 5.72 -20.92 -7.23
C LEU A 208 4.94 -21.02 -8.54
N VAL A 209 3.93 -20.18 -8.74
CA VAL A 209 3.07 -20.17 -9.96
C VAL A 209 3.26 -18.94 -10.82
N HIS A 210 4.16 -18.02 -10.42
CA HIS A 210 4.45 -16.82 -11.18
C HIS A 210 5.67 -17.02 -12.08
N ASP A 211 5.53 -16.67 -13.37
CA ASP A 211 6.60 -16.88 -14.36
C ASP A 211 7.78 -15.88 -14.26
N GLY A 212 7.66 -14.86 -13.42
CA GLY A 212 8.66 -13.82 -13.22
C GLY A 212 9.25 -13.79 -11.81
N PRO A 213 10.19 -12.86 -11.56
CA PRO A 213 10.75 -12.69 -10.22
C PRO A 213 9.67 -12.23 -9.24
N SER A 214 9.69 -12.81 -8.05
CA SER A 214 8.70 -12.53 -7.02
C SER A 214 9.33 -11.86 -5.81
N PHE A 215 8.61 -10.92 -5.24
CA PHE A 215 9.03 -10.14 -4.08
C PHE A 215 7.91 -10.11 -3.04
N ALA A 216 8.29 -10.00 -1.79
CA ALA A 216 7.36 -9.71 -0.71
C ALA A 216 7.92 -8.57 0.15
N LEU A 217 7.05 -7.66 0.58
CA LEU A 217 7.38 -6.59 1.52
C LEU A 217 6.47 -6.72 2.73
N MET A 218 7.03 -7.05 3.89
CA MET A 218 6.27 -7.29 5.12
C MET A 218 7.08 -6.87 6.35
N GLY A 219 6.40 -6.41 7.41
CA GLY A 219 7.06 -6.05 8.67
C GLY A 219 7.61 -7.26 9.42
N ASP A 220 8.48 -6.99 10.39
CA ASP A 220 9.13 -7.96 11.27
C ASP A 220 8.13 -8.86 12.02
N LEU A 221 7.07 -8.30 12.60
CA LEU A 221 6.05 -9.12 13.27
C LEU A 221 5.28 -10.00 12.29
N THR A 222 5.01 -9.54 11.08
CA THR A 222 4.39 -10.35 10.02
C THR A 222 5.30 -11.51 9.62
N PHE A 223 6.61 -11.22 9.47
CA PHE A 223 7.62 -12.23 9.18
C PHE A 223 7.72 -13.28 10.29
N LEU A 224 7.83 -12.84 11.55
CA LEU A 224 7.89 -13.73 12.71
C LEU A 224 6.61 -14.55 12.91
N HIS A 225 5.46 -14.02 12.55
CA HIS A 225 4.17 -14.68 12.75
C HIS A 225 3.96 -15.88 11.82
N ASP A 226 4.58 -15.90 10.64
CA ASP A 226 4.45 -16.96 9.64
C ASP A 226 5.80 -17.61 9.27
N LEU A 227 6.72 -17.72 10.24
CA LEU A 227 8.05 -18.32 10.04
C LEU A 227 7.99 -19.73 9.45
N THR A 228 6.96 -20.51 9.77
CA THR A 228 6.76 -21.85 9.22
C THR A 228 6.49 -21.84 7.72
N GLY A 229 6.07 -20.73 7.14
CA GLY A 229 5.96 -20.55 5.70
C GLY A 229 7.31 -20.59 4.95
N LEU A 230 8.45 -20.45 5.67
CA LEU A 230 9.79 -20.65 5.11
C LEU A 230 10.20 -22.12 4.99
N LEU A 231 9.50 -23.04 5.65
CA LEU A 231 9.82 -24.46 5.59
C LEU A 231 9.31 -25.08 4.28
N LEU A 232 10.23 -25.38 3.39
CA LEU A 232 9.94 -26.13 2.17
C LEU A 232 10.13 -27.62 2.44
N GLY A 233 9.19 -28.44 1.96
CA GLY A 233 9.29 -29.89 2.04
C GLY A 233 10.49 -30.44 1.24
N GLU A 234 10.99 -31.61 1.63
CA GLU A 234 12.03 -32.27 0.87
C GLU A 234 11.52 -32.63 -0.55
N GLY A 235 12.26 -32.20 -1.58
CA GLY A 235 11.88 -32.41 -2.97
C GLY A 235 10.88 -31.38 -3.54
N GLU A 236 10.37 -30.44 -2.73
CA GLU A 236 9.53 -29.36 -3.23
C GLU A 236 10.34 -28.28 -3.97
N PRO A 237 9.77 -27.65 -4.99
CA PRO A 237 10.44 -26.59 -5.74
C PRO A 237 10.70 -25.37 -4.84
N ALA A 238 11.89 -24.80 -4.95
CA ALA A 238 12.21 -23.54 -4.28
C ALA A 238 11.65 -22.36 -5.08
N PRO A 239 10.92 -21.41 -4.44
CA PRO A 239 10.40 -20.22 -5.15
C PRO A 239 11.52 -19.23 -5.47
N ASP A 240 11.43 -18.55 -6.61
CA ASP A 240 12.24 -17.34 -6.85
C ASP A 240 11.59 -16.15 -6.14
N LEU A 241 11.84 -16.05 -4.84
CA LEU A 241 11.18 -15.09 -3.95
C LEU A 241 12.20 -14.34 -3.08
N THR A 242 12.17 -13.02 -3.17
CA THR A 242 12.91 -12.13 -2.27
C THR A 242 11.95 -11.48 -1.26
N ILE A 243 12.10 -11.80 0.01
CA ILE A 243 11.33 -11.19 1.11
C ILE A 243 12.12 -10.01 1.67
N VAL A 244 11.55 -8.81 1.62
CA VAL A 244 12.13 -7.59 2.21
C VAL A 244 11.41 -7.27 3.50
N VAL A 245 12.17 -7.17 4.60
CA VAL A 245 11.64 -6.99 5.95
C VAL A 245 12.16 -5.69 6.56
N PRO A 246 11.36 -4.60 6.61
CA PRO A 246 11.63 -3.51 7.53
C PRO A 246 11.47 -4.02 8.97
N ASP A 247 12.59 -4.03 9.70
CA ASP A 247 12.68 -4.50 11.08
C ASP A 247 12.81 -3.30 12.03
N ASN A 248 11.71 -2.92 12.66
CA ASN A 248 11.64 -1.85 13.65
C ASN A 248 11.47 -2.37 15.09
N ASP A 249 11.68 -3.66 15.31
CA ASP A 249 11.56 -4.33 16.59
C ASP A 249 10.13 -4.29 17.17
N GLY A 250 9.10 -4.48 16.31
CA GLY A 250 7.75 -4.70 16.80
C GLY A 250 6.62 -3.92 16.11
N GLY A 251 5.61 -3.55 16.90
CA GLY A 251 4.34 -2.97 16.44
C GLY A 251 4.39 -1.46 16.11
N GLY A 252 5.30 -1.02 15.23
CA GLY A 252 5.52 0.39 14.90
C GLY A 252 4.29 1.15 14.38
N ILE A 253 3.34 0.48 13.76
CA ILE A 253 2.10 1.12 13.29
C ILE A 253 1.32 1.79 14.41
N PHE A 254 1.33 1.22 15.62
CA PHE A 254 0.56 1.75 16.75
C PHE A 254 1.11 3.07 17.28
N ALA A 255 2.39 3.40 17.00
CA ALA A 255 2.96 4.70 17.32
C ALA A 255 2.33 5.85 16.52
N GLN A 256 1.72 5.55 15.38
CA GLN A 256 1.05 6.52 14.51
C GLN A 256 -0.47 6.59 14.75
N LEU A 257 -0.97 5.82 15.70
CA LEU A 257 -2.38 5.72 16.07
C LEU A 257 -2.61 6.24 17.49
N GLU A 258 -3.84 6.17 17.95
CA GLU A 258 -4.26 6.62 19.29
C GLU A 258 -3.43 6.04 20.45
N PRO A 259 -2.98 4.76 20.40
CA PRO A 259 -2.09 4.21 21.45
C PRO A 259 -0.70 4.86 21.53
N GLY A 260 -0.25 5.52 20.46
CA GLY A 260 1.02 6.25 20.41
C GLY A 260 0.99 7.63 21.09
N ALA A 261 -0.15 8.05 21.64
CA ALA A 261 -0.25 9.34 22.34
C ALA A 261 0.57 9.34 23.63
N ASP A 262 1.16 10.49 23.99
CA ASP A 262 2.06 10.67 25.13
C ASP A 262 1.49 10.13 26.46
N ARG A 263 0.18 10.22 26.65
CA ARG A 263 -0.51 9.69 27.84
C ARG A 263 -0.37 8.17 28.04
N PHE A 264 0.00 7.43 26.98
CA PHE A 264 0.15 5.97 27.02
C PHE A 264 1.61 5.52 26.94
N VAL A 265 2.58 6.45 26.95
CA VAL A 265 4.01 6.16 26.71
C VAL A 265 4.57 5.06 27.61
N THR A 266 4.12 4.98 28.87
CA THR A 266 4.59 3.98 29.85
C THR A 266 4.22 2.56 29.46
N ASP A 267 3.00 2.34 28.97
CA ASP A 267 2.48 1.01 28.65
C ASP A 267 2.63 0.67 27.17
N TYR A 268 2.81 1.70 26.33
CA TYR A 268 2.88 1.55 24.86
C TYR A 268 3.86 0.46 24.44
N ARG A 269 5.10 0.52 24.95
CA ARG A 269 6.16 -0.41 24.54
C ARG A 269 5.80 -1.86 24.79
N ARG A 270 5.15 -2.14 25.94
CA ARG A 270 4.78 -3.50 26.34
C ARG A 270 3.55 -4.00 25.62
N VAL A 271 2.52 -3.15 25.46
CA VAL A 271 1.18 -3.57 25.02
C VAL A 271 1.03 -3.50 23.50
N PHE A 272 1.61 -2.48 22.86
CA PHE A 272 1.46 -2.21 21.43
C PHE A 272 2.79 -2.30 20.67
N GLY A 273 3.85 -1.76 21.22
CA GLY A 273 5.18 -1.79 20.62
C GLY A 273 5.76 -3.20 20.56
N THR A 274 5.46 -4.04 21.54
CA THR A 274 5.80 -5.48 21.62
C THR A 274 7.16 -5.84 21.01
N PRO A 275 8.29 -5.24 21.51
CA PRO A 275 9.61 -5.48 20.94
C PRO A 275 9.99 -6.95 21.07
N HIS A 276 10.42 -7.56 19.96
CA HIS A 276 10.77 -8.99 19.93
C HIS A 276 12.25 -9.23 20.25
N GLY A 277 13.13 -8.24 20.07
CA GLY A 277 14.55 -8.32 20.39
C GLY A 277 15.33 -9.41 19.64
N ARG A 278 14.86 -9.83 18.46
CA ARG A 278 15.47 -10.90 17.67
C ARG A 278 16.23 -10.33 16.48
N ASP A 279 17.33 -10.99 16.14
CA ASP A 279 17.98 -10.80 14.86
C ASP A 279 17.34 -11.73 13.82
N LEU A 280 16.73 -11.14 12.80
CA LEU A 280 15.95 -11.89 11.80
C LEU A 280 16.83 -12.60 10.78
N VAL A 281 18.10 -12.19 10.59
CA VAL A 281 19.03 -12.86 9.67
C VAL A 281 19.29 -14.30 10.09
N PRO A 282 19.84 -14.59 11.31
CA PRO A 282 20.06 -15.97 11.71
C PRO A 282 18.75 -16.78 11.87
N VAL A 283 17.61 -16.12 12.11
CA VAL A 283 16.31 -16.81 12.14
C VAL A 283 15.94 -17.34 10.76
N ALA A 284 16.09 -16.55 9.70
CA ALA A 284 15.82 -16.99 8.33
C ALA A 284 16.82 -18.09 7.87
N GLU A 285 18.11 -17.91 8.18
CA GLU A 285 19.17 -18.89 7.85
C GLU A 285 18.96 -20.23 8.52
N ALA A 286 18.50 -20.25 9.78
CA ALA A 286 18.16 -21.47 10.50
C ALA A 286 17.00 -22.26 9.86
N LEU A 287 16.17 -21.59 9.05
CA LEU A 287 15.07 -22.18 8.28
C LEU A 287 15.44 -22.44 6.80
N GLY A 288 16.73 -22.31 6.47
CA GLY A 288 17.26 -22.66 5.14
C GLY A 288 17.16 -21.54 4.10
N TRP A 289 16.82 -20.29 4.49
CA TRP A 289 16.74 -19.16 3.58
C TRP A 289 17.98 -18.26 3.72
N PRO A 290 18.79 -18.09 2.68
CA PRO A 290 19.86 -17.10 2.69
C PRO A 290 19.33 -15.71 3.08
N ALA A 291 19.98 -15.08 4.06
CA ALA A 291 19.51 -13.80 4.58
C ALA A 291 20.68 -12.83 4.80
N PHE A 292 20.44 -11.53 4.60
CA PHE A 292 21.44 -10.48 4.81
C PHE A 292 20.81 -9.14 5.13
N ARG A 293 21.62 -8.25 5.73
CA ARG A 293 21.21 -6.88 6.03
C ARG A 293 21.60 -5.92 4.94
N VAL A 294 20.74 -4.93 4.73
CA VAL A 294 21.06 -3.73 3.98
C VAL A 294 20.72 -2.49 4.82
N SER A 295 21.50 -1.44 4.66
CA SER A 295 21.40 -0.21 5.46
C SER A 295 21.26 1.04 4.59
N THR A 296 21.61 0.95 3.32
CA THR A 296 21.61 2.06 2.38
C THR A 296 20.72 1.80 1.17
N PRO A 297 20.21 2.87 0.52
CA PRO A 297 19.46 2.73 -0.72
C PRO A 297 20.25 2.06 -1.86
N SER A 298 21.56 2.21 -1.87
CA SER A 298 22.43 1.54 -2.87
C SER A 298 22.50 0.04 -2.65
N GLU A 299 22.74 -0.40 -1.41
CA GLU A 299 22.74 -1.82 -1.02
C GLU A 299 21.38 -2.48 -1.31
N LEU A 300 20.27 -1.78 -1.00
CA LEU A 300 18.93 -2.26 -1.33
C LEU A 300 18.77 -2.50 -2.83
N ARG A 301 19.14 -1.52 -3.66
CA ARG A 301 19.05 -1.67 -5.12
C ARG A 301 19.92 -2.80 -5.65
N GLU A 302 21.11 -3.00 -5.08
CA GLU A 302 21.99 -4.11 -5.43
C GLU A 302 21.37 -5.46 -5.04
N ALA A 303 20.85 -5.58 -3.82
CA ALA A 303 20.18 -6.76 -3.33
C ALA A 303 18.98 -7.18 -4.22
N LEU A 304 18.14 -6.20 -4.62
CA LEU A 304 17.00 -6.45 -5.48
C LEU A 304 17.39 -6.77 -6.94
N ARG A 305 18.51 -6.20 -7.44
CA ARG A 305 19.04 -6.56 -8.77
C ARG A 305 19.71 -7.94 -8.77
N GLY A 306 20.45 -8.28 -7.72
CA GLY A 306 21.08 -9.59 -7.55
C GLY A 306 20.06 -10.73 -7.55
N ALA A 307 18.81 -10.44 -7.16
CA ALA A 307 17.70 -11.36 -7.26
C ALA A 307 17.41 -11.82 -8.71
N ARG A 308 17.73 -10.99 -9.71
CA ARG A 308 17.47 -11.31 -11.13
C ARG A 308 18.33 -12.44 -11.72
N GLY A 309 19.47 -12.77 -11.13
CA GLY A 309 20.43 -13.67 -11.76
C GLY A 309 20.68 -14.98 -11.04
N LEU A 310 20.37 -15.04 -9.78
CA LEU A 310 20.70 -16.19 -8.94
C LEU A 310 19.54 -17.15 -8.70
N GLY A 311 18.28 -16.68 -8.90
CA GLY A 311 17.08 -17.44 -8.58
C GLY A 311 17.03 -17.88 -7.10
N GLY A 312 15.89 -18.41 -6.67
CA GLY A 312 15.75 -19.01 -5.36
C GLY A 312 15.37 -18.04 -4.22
N PRO A 313 15.07 -18.61 -3.05
CA PRO A 313 14.53 -17.87 -1.91
C PRO A 313 15.61 -17.08 -1.17
N ARG A 314 15.27 -15.87 -0.69
CA ARG A 314 16.16 -15.04 0.13
C ARG A 314 15.40 -14.03 0.97
N VAL A 315 16.02 -13.56 2.05
CA VAL A 315 15.49 -12.55 2.95
C VAL A 315 16.45 -11.36 3.03
N VAL A 316 15.91 -10.16 2.82
CA VAL A 316 16.63 -8.88 2.97
C VAL A 316 16.07 -8.16 4.17
N VAL A 317 16.86 -8.00 5.22
CA VAL A 317 16.46 -7.32 6.45
C VAL A 317 16.97 -5.89 6.46
N VAL A 318 16.08 -4.93 6.71
CA VAL A 318 16.40 -3.50 6.82
C VAL A 318 16.06 -3.03 8.22
N ARG A 319 17.07 -2.70 9.03
CA ARG A 319 16.83 -2.16 10.36
C ARG A 319 16.28 -0.75 10.26
N THR A 320 15.14 -0.51 10.89
CA THR A 320 14.49 0.81 10.99
C THR A 320 14.20 1.15 12.45
N ASP A 321 13.68 2.35 12.73
CA ASP A 321 13.43 2.82 14.10
C ASP A 321 12.02 3.37 14.24
N GLN A 322 11.23 2.84 15.18
CA GLN A 322 9.83 3.24 15.41
C GLN A 322 9.66 4.73 15.72
N ARG A 323 10.63 5.36 16.43
CA ARG A 323 10.55 6.77 16.78
C ARG A 323 10.85 7.66 15.58
N ALA A 324 11.86 7.30 14.81
CA ALA A 324 12.19 7.98 13.55
C ALA A 324 11.01 7.88 12.55
N GLU A 325 10.35 6.73 12.46
CA GLU A 325 9.14 6.54 11.64
C GLU A 325 7.99 7.47 12.08
N ALA A 326 7.77 7.64 13.40
CA ALA A 326 6.73 8.52 13.91
C ALA A 326 7.05 10.01 13.65
N VAL A 327 8.33 10.41 13.67
CA VAL A 327 8.77 11.77 13.28
C VAL A 327 8.52 11.97 11.79
N LEU A 328 8.99 11.06 10.96
CA LEU A 328 8.83 11.11 9.50
C LEU A 328 7.36 11.18 9.08
N ALA A 329 6.47 10.44 9.76
CA ALA A 329 5.04 10.49 9.47
C ALA A 329 4.43 11.89 9.72
N ARG A 330 4.94 12.64 10.70
CA ARG A 330 4.54 14.04 10.94
C ARG A 330 5.10 14.98 9.87
N GLU A 331 6.37 14.79 9.49
CA GLU A 331 7.01 15.57 8.43
C GLU A 331 6.30 15.38 7.08
N LEU A 332 5.96 14.13 6.73
CA LEU A 332 5.19 13.82 5.53
C LEU A 332 3.82 14.52 5.53
N ARG A 333 3.13 14.53 6.69
CA ARG A 333 1.84 15.21 6.80
C ARG A 333 2.00 16.72 6.61
N ALA A 334 2.96 17.34 7.29
CA ALA A 334 3.22 18.77 7.14
C ALA A 334 3.60 19.14 5.68
N ALA A 335 4.36 18.28 5.00
CA ALA A 335 4.71 18.49 3.61
C ALA A 335 3.48 18.39 2.66
N VAL A 336 2.54 17.48 2.95
CA VAL A 336 1.26 17.39 2.21
C VAL A 336 0.46 18.68 2.38
N ASP A 337 0.29 19.15 3.63
CA ASP A 337 -0.48 20.36 3.92
C ASP A 337 0.15 21.58 3.23
N ALA A 338 1.47 21.76 3.35
CA ALA A 338 2.20 22.84 2.69
C ALA A 338 2.12 22.78 1.14
N ALA A 339 2.14 21.58 0.55
CA ALA A 339 2.01 21.40 -0.88
C ALA A 339 0.63 21.80 -1.42
N LEU A 340 -0.40 21.78 -0.58
CA LEU A 340 -1.77 22.14 -0.95
C LEU A 340 -2.12 23.60 -0.67
N GLU A 341 -1.27 24.34 0.06
CA GLU A 341 -1.46 25.77 0.28
C GLU A 341 -1.55 26.52 -1.06
N GLY A 342 -2.59 27.35 -1.19
CA GLY A 342 -2.84 28.16 -2.40
C GLY A 342 -3.38 27.38 -3.61
N LEU A 343 -3.83 26.13 -3.44
CA LEU A 343 -4.56 25.35 -4.45
C LEU A 343 -6.09 25.31 -4.20
N SER A 344 -6.55 25.91 -3.15
CA SER A 344 -7.99 26.02 -2.79
C SER A 344 -8.73 27.06 -3.60
#